data_ea97812c9f4b9e0f0fed6cd884baae22
#
_entry.id   ea97812c9f4b9e0f0fed6cd884baae22
#
_cell.length_a   1.000
_cell.length_b   1.000
_cell.length_c   1.000
_cell.angle_alpha   90.00
_cell.angle_beta   90.00
_cell.angle_gamma   90.00
#
_symmetry.space_group_name_H-M   'P 1'
#
loop_
_entity.id
_entity.type
_entity.pdbx_description
1 polymer ?
#
loop_
_entity_poly.entity_id
_entity_poly.type
_entity_poly.pdbx_seq_one_letter_code
_entity_poly.pdbx_strand_id
1 'polypeptide(L)'
;MKKILGIFRGFPGLGRVVSGVSLLETLRDEYGCCIEIISYLQGNRYLELKGYENLHEVVPMDYCSIGLLPTNVTGAYIHEKIRCFQPDIVIIDGEPLIIQALKISYPKLKIVALLNPADIENEQNDQDAMRYFNAMYSLSDLAIVHGLRSVSNTGNYKKLVSVNTILRKEILDVNINSTNNIYCLLGGGT
;
A
#
# COMPACT_ATOMS: atom_id res chain seq x y z
N MET A 1 -7.55 17.83 -12.94
CA MET A 1 -6.68 17.38 -11.84
C MET A 1 -7.11 15.98 -11.47
N LYS A 2 -6.18 15.01 -11.46
CA LYS A 2 -6.50 13.62 -11.10
C LYS A 2 -6.63 13.48 -9.58
N LYS A 3 -7.63 12.72 -9.15
CA LYS A 3 -7.89 12.41 -7.74
C LYS A 3 -7.42 10.98 -7.45
N ILE A 4 -6.54 10.82 -6.48
CA ILE A 4 -5.94 9.53 -6.13
C ILE A 4 -6.16 9.26 -4.65
N LEU A 5 -6.76 8.12 -4.35
CA LEU A 5 -6.93 7.62 -2.99
C LEU A 5 -5.91 6.51 -2.72
N GLY A 6 -5.10 6.67 -1.69
CA GLY A 6 -4.22 5.61 -1.18
C GLY A 6 -4.86 4.85 -0.02
N ILE A 7 -4.77 3.53 -0.02
CA ILE A 7 -5.19 2.67 1.08
C ILE A 7 -4.00 1.78 1.42
N PHE A 8 -3.37 2.03 2.56
CA PHE A 8 -2.10 1.41 2.93
C PHE A 8 -2.18 0.73 4.28
N ARG A 9 -1.75 -0.53 4.34
CA ARG A 9 -1.68 -1.28 5.59
C ARG A 9 -0.74 -0.62 6.59
N GLY A 10 -1.27 -0.27 7.77
CA GLY A 10 -0.55 0.40 8.84
C GLY A 10 -0.01 -0.51 9.95
N PHE A 11 -0.08 -1.84 9.79
CA PHE A 11 0.34 -2.85 10.77
C PHE A 11 0.72 -4.16 10.05
N PRO A 12 1.66 -4.99 10.53
CA PRO A 12 2.49 -4.81 11.74
C PRO A 12 3.68 -3.86 11.56
N GLY A 13 3.90 -3.29 10.41
CA GLY A 13 5.03 -2.38 10.15
C GLY A 13 4.64 -1.20 9.28
N LEU A 14 5.52 -0.20 9.20
CA LEU A 14 5.28 1.05 8.48
C LEU A 14 5.69 1.01 6.99
N GLY A 15 6.36 -0.04 6.54
CA GLY A 15 6.96 -0.08 5.19
C GLY A 15 5.96 0.28 4.09
N ARG A 16 4.76 -0.27 4.14
CA ARG A 16 3.71 -0.05 3.12
C ARG A 16 3.15 1.37 3.15
N VAL A 17 2.92 1.91 4.35
CA VAL A 17 2.46 3.30 4.50
C VAL A 17 3.53 4.27 4.03
N VAL A 18 4.78 4.05 4.43
CA VAL A 18 5.89 4.94 4.09
C VAL A 18 6.12 4.99 2.58
N SER A 19 6.16 3.85 1.89
CA SER A 19 6.30 3.82 0.43
C SER A 19 5.09 4.40 -0.30
N GLY A 20 3.89 4.05 0.16
CA GLY A 20 2.65 4.55 -0.42
C GLY A 20 2.50 6.07 -0.29
N VAL A 21 2.79 6.62 0.90
CA VAL A 21 2.78 8.08 1.15
C VAL A 21 3.81 8.78 0.28
N SER A 22 5.04 8.25 0.21
CA SER A 22 6.10 8.82 -0.64
C SER A 22 5.68 8.91 -2.11
N LEU A 23 5.06 7.84 -2.62
CA LEU A 23 4.52 7.81 -3.98
C LEU A 23 3.42 8.88 -4.16
N LEU A 24 2.47 8.97 -3.24
CA LEU A 24 1.37 9.91 -3.36
C LEU A 24 1.83 11.36 -3.23
N GLU A 25 2.75 11.66 -2.31
CA GLU A 25 3.34 12.99 -2.18
C GLU A 25 4.06 13.40 -3.47
N THR A 26 4.81 12.49 -4.11
CA THR A 26 5.43 12.75 -5.42
C THR A 26 4.36 13.03 -6.50
N LEU A 27 3.27 12.25 -6.54
CA LEU A 27 2.18 12.48 -7.50
C LEU A 27 1.48 13.82 -7.25
N ARG A 28 1.34 14.25 -6.00
CA ARG A 28 0.82 15.57 -5.66
C ARG A 28 1.76 16.68 -6.08
N ASP A 29 3.02 16.59 -5.69
CA ASP A 29 3.98 17.70 -5.78
C ASP A 29 4.52 17.89 -7.20
N GLU A 30 4.72 16.80 -7.96
CA GLU A 30 5.29 16.86 -9.30
C GLU A 30 4.22 16.82 -10.41
N TYR A 31 3.08 16.17 -10.17
CA TYR A 31 2.04 15.98 -11.19
C TYR A 31 0.72 16.71 -10.86
N GLY A 32 0.66 17.44 -9.75
CA GLY A 32 -0.51 18.21 -9.37
C GLY A 32 -1.76 17.38 -9.08
N CYS A 33 -1.58 16.13 -8.64
CA CYS A 33 -2.71 15.28 -8.27
C CYS A 33 -3.32 15.71 -6.94
N CYS A 34 -4.64 15.57 -6.80
CA CYS A 34 -5.30 15.67 -5.51
C CYS A 34 -5.24 14.29 -4.83
N ILE A 35 -4.74 14.23 -3.61
CA ILE A 35 -4.54 12.96 -2.91
C ILE A 35 -5.34 12.92 -1.61
N GLU A 36 -5.86 11.73 -1.27
CA GLU A 36 -6.31 11.36 0.07
C GLU A 36 -5.70 10.01 0.46
N ILE A 37 -5.54 9.79 1.75
CA ILE A 37 -4.89 8.59 2.28
C ILE A 37 -5.74 7.99 3.39
N ILE A 38 -5.88 6.67 3.35
CA ILE A 38 -6.46 5.85 4.40
C ILE A 38 -5.37 4.92 4.92
N SER A 39 -5.19 4.91 6.23
CA SER A 39 -4.38 3.94 6.93
C SER A 39 -4.98 3.70 8.32
N TYR A 40 -4.26 3.03 9.21
CA TYR A 40 -4.74 2.68 10.54
C TYR A 40 -3.56 2.35 11.48
N LEU A 41 -3.80 2.38 12.78
CA LEU A 41 -2.83 2.11 13.84
C LEU A 41 -1.52 2.90 13.64
N GLN A 42 -0.37 2.20 13.56
CA GLN A 42 0.94 2.85 13.37
C GLN A 42 0.99 3.68 12.08
N GLY A 43 0.24 3.29 11.05
CA GLY A 43 0.11 4.05 9.82
C GLY A 43 -0.51 5.42 10.06
N ASN A 44 -1.59 5.51 10.85
CA ASN A 44 -2.18 6.79 11.21
C ASN A 44 -1.21 7.66 12.01
N ARG A 45 -0.49 7.09 12.98
CA ARG A 45 0.55 7.82 13.71
C ARG A 45 1.65 8.38 12.79
N TYR A 46 2.05 7.61 11.78
CA TYR A 46 2.99 8.11 10.77
C TYR A 46 2.40 9.26 9.96
N LEU A 47 1.13 9.16 9.55
CA LEU A 47 0.43 10.22 8.82
C LEU A 47 0.30 11.50 9.66
N GLU A 48 -0.04 11.40 10.94
CA GLU A 48 -0.07 12.53 11.88
C GLU A 48 1.30 13.23 11.96
N LEU A 49 2.38 12.47 12.09
CA LEU A 49 3.74 13.00 12.09
C LEU A 49 4.13 13.71 10.80
N LYS A 50 3.52 13.33 9.68
CA LYS A 50 3.67 13.97 8.36
C LYS A 50 2.73 15.17 8.18
N GLY A 51 1.90 15.51 9.18
CA GLY A 51 0.97 16.64 9.14
C GLY A 51 -0.37 16.38 8.46
N TYR A 52 -0.74 15.12 8.25
CA TYR A 52 -2.08 14.76 7.79
C TYR A 52 -3.07 14.87 8.95
N GLU A 53 -4.22 15.48 8.69
CA GLU A 53 -5.27 15.71 9.68
C GLU A 53 -6.53 14.90 9.36
N ASN A 54 -7.47 14.87 10.31
CA ASN A 54 -8.77 14.20 10.17
C ASN A 54 -8.69 12.72 9.79
N LEU A 55 -7.70 12.03 10.36
CA LEU A 55 -7.53 10.61 10.16
C LEU A 55 -8.59 9.84 10.93
N HIS A 56 -9.21 8.88 10.25
CA HIS A 56 -10.18 8.00 10.90
C HIS A 56 -9.44 6.86 11.62
N GLU A 57 -9.64 6.74 12.93
CA GLU A 57 -9.16 5.58 13.65
C GLU A 57 -10.06 4.37 13.36
N VAL A 58 -9.54 3.47 12.56
CA VAL A 58 -10.11 2.15 12.39
C VAL A 58 -9.41 1.23 13.37
N VAL A 59 -10.14 0.77 14.38
CA VAL A 59 -9.65 -0.27 15.28
C VAL A 59 -9.91 -1.62 14.61
N PRO A 60 -8.88 -2.31 14.12
CA PRO A 60 -9.07 -3.64 13.56
C PRO A 60 -9.37 -4.61 14.69
N MET A 61 -10.45 -5.33 14.55
CA MET A 61 -10.70 -6.49 15.39
C MET A 61 -9.89 -7.66 14.81
N ASP A 62 -8.81 -7.99 15.46
CA ASP A 62 -8.01 -9.17 15.16
C ASP A 62 -7.27 -9.19 13.80
N TYR A 63 -6.17 -8.45 13.79
CA TYR A 63 -5.18 -8.49 12.72
C TYR A 63 -4.41 -9.77 12.60
N CYS A 64 -4.33 -10.54 13.69
CA CYS A 64 -3.45 -11.69 13.77
C CYS A 64 -4.01 -12.90 13.05
N SER A 65 -5.32 -12.98 12.93
CA SER A 65 -5.92 -14.20 12.42
C SER A 65 -5.98 -14.31 10.91
N ILE A 66 -6.01 -13.21 10.12
CA ILE A 66 -6.02 -13.36 8.64
C ILE A 66 -5.69 -12.09 7.85
N GLY A 67 -5.33 -10.99 8.46
CA GLY A 67 -5.25 -9.70 7.76
C GLY A 67 -6.61 -9.23 7.25
N LEU A 68 -7.68 -9.79 7.77
CA LEU A 68 -9.04 -9.35 7.51
C LEU A 68 -9.27 -8.11 8.36
N LEU A 69 -9.30 -6.96 7.73
CA LEU A 69 -9.99 -5.82 8.28
C LEU A 69 -11.41 -6.27 8.66
N PRO A 70 -11.95 -5.84 9.80
CA PRO A 70 -13.37 -5.99 10.04
C PRO A 70 -14.09 -5.28 8.91
N THR A 71 -14.49 -6.06 7.95
CA THR A 71 -14.99 -5.60 6.64
C THR A 71 -16.15 -4.63 6.76
N ASN A 72 -16.88 -4.67 7.89
CA ASN A 72 -18.08 -3.86 8.04
C ASN A 72 -17.78 -2.39 8.40
N VAL A 73 -16.89 -2.11 9.35
CA VAL A 73 -16.62 -0.73 9.77
C VAL A 73 -15.63 -0.05 8.83
N THR A 74 -14.54 -0.72 8.50
CA THR A 74 -13.54 -0.18 7.57
C THR A 74 -14.10 -0.11 6.15
N GLY A 75 -14.88 -1.09 5.74
CA GLY A 75 -15.57 -1.07 4.46
C GLY A 75 -16.51 0.13 4.34
N ALA A 76 -17.32 0.41 5.35
CA ALA A 76 -18.22 1.57 5.36
C ALA A 76 -17.46 2.88 5.19
N TYR A 77 -16.36 3.06 5.92
CA TYR A 77 -15.52 4.25 5.84
C TYR A 77 -14.87 4.41 4.46
N ILE A 78 -14.33 3.33 3.88
CA ILE A 78 -13.74 3.36 2.53
C ILE A 78 -14.81 3.74 1.48
N HIS A 79 -16.01 3.16 1.58
CA HIS A 79 -17.11 3.49 0.69
C HIS A 79 -17.54 4.96 0.82
N GLU A 80 -17.60 5.49 2.04
CA GLU A 80 -17.88 6.89 2.28
C GLU A 80 -16.82 7.80 1.66
N LYS A 81 -15.53 7.50 1.87
CA LYS A 81 -14.43 8.22 1.26
C LYS A 81 -14.50 8.21 -0.27
N ILE A 82 -14.77 7.07 -0.89
CA ILE A 82 -14.93 6.98 -2.34
C ILE A 82 -16.09 7.84 -2.84
N ARG A 83 -17.22 7.85 -2.14
CA ARG A 83 -18.38 8.68 -2.53
C ARG A 83 -18.11 10.17 -2.40
N CYS A 84 -17.43 10.60 -1.33
CA CYS A 84 -17.14 12.02 -1.07
C CYS A 84 -15.98 12.51 -1.93
N PHE A 85 -14.89 11.79 -1.99
CA PHE A 85 -13.69 12.19 -2.71
C PHE A 85 -13.79 11.93 -4.22
N GLN A 86 -14.51 10.89 -4.64
CA GLN A 86 -14.66 10.47 -6.04
C GLN A 86 -13.31 10.29 -6.74
N PRO A 87 -12.46 9.35 -6.28
CA PRO A 87 -11.15 9.13 -6.86
C PRO A 87 -11.24 8.61 -8.30
N ASP A 88 -10.34 9.08 -9.16
CA ASP A 88 -10.10 8.49 -10.49
C ASP A 88 -9.36 7.16 -10.38
N ILE A 89 -8.47 7.07 -9.37
CA ILE A 89 -7.59 5.92 -9.14
C ILE A 89 -7.52 5.64 -7.64
N VAL A 90 -7.54 4.35 -7.29
CA VAL A 90 -7.24 3.89 -5.92
C VAL A 90 -5.94 3.08 -5.96
N ILE A 91 -4.97 3.44 -5.12
CA ILE A 91 -3.71 2.70 -4.94
C ILE A 91 -3.80 1.94 -3.61
N ILE A 92 -3.59 0.63 -3.64
CA ILE A 92 -3.77 -0.24 -2.48
C ILE A 92 -2.48 -1.01 -2.23
N ASP A 93 -1.97 -0.97 -1.01
CA ASP A 93 -0.82 -1.75 -0.56
C ASP A 93 -1.16 -2.53 0.73
N GLY A 94 -1.04 -3.86 0.65
CA GLY A 94 -1.22 -4.76 1.77
C GLY A 94 -2.66 -5.15 2.09
N GLU A 95 -3.64 -4.71 1.30
CA GLU A 95 -5.07 -4.95 1.55
C GLU A 95 -5.78 -5.63 0.37
N PRO A 96 -5.46 -6.91 0.07
CA PRO A 96 -5.98 -7.61 -1.12
C PRO A 96 -7.50 -7.77 -1.12
N LEU A 97 -8.12 -7.98 0.04
CA LEU A 97 -9.58 -8.14 0.15
C LEU A 97 -10.34 -6.86 -0.20
N ILE A 98 -9.74 -5.70 0.06
CA ILE A 98 -10.33 -4.41 -0.31
C ILE A 98 -10.37 -4.29 -1.84
N ILE A 99 -9.37 -4.78 -2.56
CA ILE A 99 -9.38 -4.80 -4.03
C ILE A 99 -10.61 -5.55 -4.54
N GLN A 100 -10.86 -6.74 -4.01
CA GLN A 100 -12.04 -7.54 -4.39
C GLN A 100 -13.35 -6.80 -4.08
N ALA A 101 -13.50 -6.28 -2.86
CA ALA A 101 -14.70 -5.56 -2.44
C ALA A 101 -14.97 -4.33 -3.33
N LEU A 102 -13.92 -3.56 -3.65
CA LEU A 102 -14.05 -2.37 -4.49
C LEU A 102 -14.35 -2.73 -5.95
N LYS A 103 -13.79 -3.81 -6.48
CA LYS A 103 -14.11 -4.26 -7.85
C LYS A 103 -15.58 -4.72 -7.98
N ILE A 104 -16.13 -5.30 -6.94
CA ILE A 104 -17.56 -5.67 -6.90
C ILE A 104 -18.44 -4.41 -6.82
N SER A 105 -18.11 -3.48 -5.91
CA SER A 105 -18.94 -2.30 -5.63
C SER A 105 -18.79 -1.19 -6.68
N TYR A 106 -17.59 -1.06 -7.26
CA TYR A 106 -17.22 -0.02 -8.23
C TYR A 106 -16.48 -0.61 -9.43
N PRO A 107 -17.16 -1.34 -10.33
CA PRO A 107 -16.49 -2.08 -11.41
C PRO A 107 -15.65 -1.21 -12.37
N LYS A 108 -15.98 0.08 -12.49
CA LYS A 108 -15.28 1.05 -13.36
C LYS A 108 -14.11 1.74 -12.68
N LEU A 109 -13.99 1.63 -11.35
CA LEU A 109 -12.92 2.26 -10.59
C LEU A 109 -11.58 1.63 -10.97
N LYS A 110 -10.60 2.49 -11.27
CA LYS A 110 -9.23 2.04 -11.56
C LYS A 110 -8.50 1.74 -10.28
N ILE A 111 -8.01 0.52 -10.15
CA ILE A 111 -7.29 0.04 -8.97
C ILE A 111 -5.86 -0.35 -9.36
N VAL A 112 -4.91 0.22 -8.63
CA VAL A 112 -3.49 -0.13 -8.71
C VAL A 112 -3.11 -0.86 -7.43
N ALA A 113 -2.61 -2.08 -7.55
CA ALA A 113 -2.00 -2.81 -6.43
C ALA A 113 -0.52 -2.46 -6.35
N LEU A 114 -0.07 -2.02 -5.19
CA LEU A 114 1.34 -1.83 -4.88
C LEU A 114 1.80 -3.06 -4.09
N LEU A 115 2.85 -3.72 -4.53
CA LEU A 115 3.27 -5.02 -4.02
C LEU A 115 4.77 -5.05 -3.74
N ASN A 116 5.15 -5.80 -2.72
CA ASN A 116 6.54 -6.22 -2.56
C ASN A 116 6.78 -7.57 -3.25
N PRO A 117 8.02 -7.90 -3.65
CA PRO A 117 8.31 -9.22 -4.21
C PRO A 117 7.86 -10.39 -3.33
N ALA A 118 7.90 -10.22 -1.99
CA ALA A 118 7.46 -11.23 -1.05
C ALA A 118 5.93 -11.46 -1.03
N ASP A 119 5.14 -10.54 -1.55
CA ASP A 119 3.69 -10.74 -1.70
C ASP A 119 3.36 -11.69 -2.85
N ILE A 120 4.28 -11.85 -3.80
CA ILE A 120 4.10 -12.70 -4.99
C ILE A 120 4.87 -14.01 -4.83
N GLU A 121 6.11 -13.94 -4.39
CA GLU A 121 7.04 -15.07 -4.31
C GLU A 121 7.74 -15.10 -2.95
N ASN A 122 7.29 -15.97 -2.06
CA ASN A 122 7.94 -16.23 -0.79
C ASN A 122 7.69 -17.70 -0.37
N GLU A 123 8.72 -18.52 -0.48
CA GLU A 123 8.65 -19.93 -0.15
C GLU A 123 8.42 -20.22 1.36
N GLN A 124 8.72 -19.25 2.21
CA GLN A 124 8.54 -19.36 3.66
C GLN A 124 7.08 -19.10 4.09
N ASN A 125 6.28 -18.51 3.24
CA ASN A 125 4.87 -18.26 3.53
C ASN A 125 4.01 -19.47 3.21
N ASP A 126 2.84 -19.55 3.85
CA ASP A 126 1.81 -20.51 3.49
C ASP A 126 1.39 -20.32 2.03
N GLN A 127 1.54 -21.38 1.23
CA GLN A 127 1.34 -21.31 -0.22
C GLN A 127 -0.13 -21.19 -0.61
N ASP A 128 -1.06 -21.68 0.21
CA ASP A 128 -2.50 -21.52 -0.03
C ASP A 128 -2.94 -20.08 0.23
N ALA A 129 -2.45 -19.48 1.33
CA ALA A 129 -2.66 -18.08 1.61
C ALA A 129 -2.06 -17.18 0.51
N MET A 130 -0.85 -17.50 0.03
CA MET A 130 -0.20 -16.79 -1.05
C MET A 130 -1.03 -16.84 -2.34
N ARG A 131 -1.54 -18.01 -2.73
CA ARG A 131 -2.41 -18.18 -3.90
C ARG A 131 -3.70 -17.39 -3.74
N TYR A 132 -4.31 -17.42 -2.57
CA TYR A 132 -5.53 -16.68 -2.28
C TYR A 132 -5.33 -15.16 -2.41
N PHE A 133 -4.30 -14.61 -1.76
CA PHE A 133 -4.02 -13.18 -1.83
C PHE A 133 -3.60 -12.73 -3.24
N ASN A 134 -2.80 -13.53 -3.95
CA ASN A 134 -2.46 -13.24 -5.34
C ASN A 134 -3.68 -13.22 -6.25
N ALA A 135 -4.66 -14.09 -6.03
CA ALA A 135 -5.92 -14.05 -6.76
C ALA A 135 -6.68 -12.73 -6.53
N MET A 136 -6.66 -12.20 -5.30
CA MET A 136 -7.28 -10.89 -5.01
C MET A 136 -6.50 -9.73 -5.64
N TYR A 137 -5.18 -9.72 -5.54
CA TYR A 137 -4.33 -8.70 -6.17
C TYR A 137 -4.46 -8.69 -7.69
N SER A 138 -4.63 -9.85 -8.32
CA SER A 138 -4.80 -9.97 -9.78
C SER A 138 -6.08 -9.31 -10.31
N LEU A 139 -7.04 -8.98 -9.46
CA LEU A 139 -8.24 -8.21 -9.84
C LEU A 139 -7.93 -6.74 -10.11
N SER A 140 -6.76 -6.23 -9.69
CA SER A 140 -6.34 -4.85 -9.99
C SER A 140 -6.18 -4.61 -11.50
N ASP A 141 -6.29 -3.35 -11.93
CA ASP A 141 -6.06 -2.98 -13.32
C ASP A 141 -4.56 -2.91 -13.65
N LEU A 142 -3.74 -2.65 -12.64
CA LEU A 142 -2.28 -2.61 -12.70
C LEU A 142 -1.71 -3.09 -11.36
N ALA A 143 -0.74 -3.98 -11.40
CA ALA A 143 0.10 -4.33 -10.26
C ALA A 143 1.50 -3.74 -10.47
N ILE A 144 2.00 -3.03 -9.46
CA ILE A 144 3.35 -2.47 -9.42
C ILE A 144 4.11 -3.20 -8.31
N VAL A 145 5.14 -3.94 -8.71
CA VAL A 145 6.04 -4.59 -7.75
C VAL A 145 7.26 -3.70 -7.55
N HIS A 146 7.49 -3.27 -6.33
CA HIS A 146 8.65 -2.47 -5.98
C HIS A 146 9.51 -3.17 -4.90
N GLY A 147 10.81 -3.13 -5.06
CA GLY A 147 11.72 -3.77 -4.12
C GLY A 147 13.12 -3.97 -4.68
N LEU A 148 13.96 -4.66 -3.87
CA LEU A 148 15.36 -4.90 -4.20
C LEU A 148 15.57 -6.10 -5.14
N ARG A 149 14.53 -6.90 -5.36
CA ARG A 149 14.60 -8.06 -6.26
C ARG A 149 13.44 -8.04 -7.25
N SER A 150 13.67 -8.59 -8.43
CA SER A 150 12.63 -8.86 -9.42
C SER A 150 11.82 -10.10 -9.02
N VAL A 151 10.62 -10.22 -9.57
CA VAL A 151 9.79 -11.42 -9.48
C VAL A 151 9.84 -12.17 -10.81
N SER A 152 9.88 -13.50 -10.73
CA SER A 152 9.86 -14.37 -11.91
C SER A 152 8.45 -14.77 -12.31
N ASN A 153 7.57 -14.95 -11.33
CA ASN A 153 6.18 -15.32 -11.55
C ASN A 153 5.31 -14.08 -11.71
N THR A 154 4.87 -13.82 -12.94
CA THR A 154 3.94 -12.71 -13.23
C THR A 154 2.48 -13.10 -13.00
N GLY A 155 2.18 -14.34 -12.67
CA GLY A 155 0.85 -14.85 -12.35
C GLY A 155 -0.24 -14.48 -13.35
N ASN A 156 -1.47 -14.36 -12.87
CA ASN A 156 -2.65 -14.02 -13.67
C ASN A 156 -2.96 -12.50 -13.67
N TYR A 157 -1.94 -11.66 -13.43
CA TYR A 157 -2.13 -10.21 -13.42
C TYR A 157 -2.45 -9.68 -14.81
N LYS A 158 -3.45 -8.79 -14.93
CA LYS A 158 -3.79 -8.12 -16.20
C LYS A 158 -2.62 -7.32 -16.74
N LYS A 159 -1.93 -6.64 -15.85
CA LYS A 159 -0.71 -5.89 -16.13
C LYS A 159 0.13 -5.86 -14.87
N LEU A 160 1.37 -6.29 -14.95
CA LEU A 160 2.35 -6.24 -13.88
C LEU A 160 3.58 -5.49 -14.37
N VAL A 161 4.08 -4.58 -13.53
CA VAL A 161 5.30 -3.81 -13.80
C VAL A 161 6.19 -3.91 -12.57
N SER A 162 7.46 -4.24 -12.76
CA SER A 162 8.47 -4.20 -11.72
C SER A 162 9.24 -2.89 -11.79
N VAL A 163 9.42 -2.25 -10.64
CA VAL A 163 10.19 -1.02 -10.48
C VAL A 163 11.18 -1.16 -9.32
N ASN A 164 12.15 -0.27 -9.26
CA ASN A 164 13.05 -0.19 -8.11
C ASN A 164 12.29 0.18 -6.82
N THR A 165 12.97 0.04 -5.68
CA THR A 165 12.42 0.41 -4.38
C THR A 165 11.96 1.86 -4.35
N ILE A 166 10.74 2.09 -3.86
CA ILE A 166 10.23 3.42 -3.60
C ILE A 166 10.92 3.95 -2.35
N LEU A 167 11.65 5.05 -2.50
CA LEU A 167 12.39 5.70 -1.41
C LEU A 167 11.73 7.04 -1.06
N ARG A 168 11.81 7.40 0.20
CA ARG A 168 11.39 8.72 0.66
C ARG A 168 12.29 9.80 0.10
N LYS A 169 11.74 10.97 -0.18
CA LYS A 169 12.49 12.13 -0.70
C LYS A 169 13.67 12.49 0.22
N GLU A 170 13.46 12.43 1.53
CA GLU A 170 14.49 12.72 2.53
C GLU A 170 15.70 11.78 2.43
N ILE A 171 15.51 10.55 1.92
CA ILE A 171 16.61 9.60 1.66
C ILE A 171 17.30 9.94 0.34
N LEU A 172 16.55 10.35 -0.68
CA LEU A 172 17.11 10.71 -1.98
C LEU A 172 17.94 12.00 -1.92
N ASP A 173 17.56 12.91 -1.04
CA ASP A 173 18.25 14.21 -0.85
C ASP A 173 19.47 14.13 0.09
N VAL A 174 19.76 12.94 0.67
CA VAL A 174 20.93 12.76 1.55
C VAL A 174 22.25 12.84 0.77
N ASN A 175 23.09 13.79 1.11
CA ASN A 175 24.47 13.82 0.64
C ASN A 175 25.25 12.66 1.30
N ILE A 176 25.61 11.67 0.50
CA ILE A 176 26.39 10.53 0.97
C ILE A 176 27.85 10.94 1.10
N ASN A 177 28.29 11.23 2.31
CA ASN A 177 29.70 11.26 2.62
C ASN A 177 30.18 9.82 2.84
N SER A 178 31.03 9.31 1.98
CA SER A 178 31.61 7.97 2.15
C SER A 178 32.42 7.93 3.46
N THR A 179 32.01 7.12 4.39
CA THR A 179 32.76 6.76 5.60
C THR A 179 33.20 5.32 5.49
N ASN A 180 34.30 4.95 6.15
CA ASN A 180 34.72 3.53 6.23
C ASN A 180 33.90 2.72 7.23
N ASN A 181 32.76 3.24 7.70
CA ASN A 181 31.89 2.59 8.67
C ASN A 181 30.72 1.88 7.98
N ILE A 182 30.46 0.67 8.39
CA ILE A 182 29.29 -0.10 8.00
C ILE A 182 28.28 0.01 9.15
N TYR A 183 27.10 0.56 8.87
CA TYR A 183 25.99 0.64 9.81
C TYR A 183 24.99 -0.48 9.48
N CYS A 184 24.80 -1.40 10.42
CA CYS A 184 23.77 -2.43 10.32
C CYS A 184 22.59 -2.02 11.20
N LEU A 185 21.43 -1.77 10.59
CA LEU A 185 20.17 -1.59 11.31
C LEU A 185 19.40 -2.89 11.26
N LEU A 186 19.32 -3.58 12.39
CA LEU A 186 18.43 -4.74 12.52
C LEU A 186 17.04 -4.22 12.85
N GLY A 187 16.11 -4.37 11.94
CA GLY A 187 14.69 -4.06 12.19
C GLY A 187 14.16 -4.92 13.33
N GLY A 188 13.85 -4.29 14.44
CA GLY A 188 13.18 -4.95 15.55
C GLY A 188 11.70 -5.04 15.29
N GLY A 189 11.23 -6.21 14.82
CA GLY A 189 9.84 -6.61 14.97
C GLY A 189 9.73 -7.44 16.24
N THR A 190 9.10 -6.95 17.26
CA THR A 190 8.53 -7.74 18.36
C THR A 190 7.03 -7.78 18.18
#